data_e243570373b5e1781a2594ca2585aa18
#
_entry.id   e243570373b5e1781a2594ca2585aa18
#
_cell.length_a   1.000
_cell.length_b   1.000
_cell.length_c   1.000
_cell.angle_alpha   90.00
_cell.angle_beta   90.00
_cell.angle_gamma   90.00
#
_symmetry.space_group_name_H-M   'P 1'
#
loop_
_entity.id
_entity.type
_entity.pdbx_description
1 polymer ?
#
loop_
_entity_poly.entity_id
_entity_poly.type
_entity_poly.pdbx_seq_one_letter_code
_entity_poly.pdbx_strand_id
1 'polypeptide(L)' 'MSESGVAEHLEQVEALAIEVFGSRATALAWLASPNFALDGRTPHSLCTTILGALQVRRLLRSIEYGGVL' A
#
# COMPACT_ATOMS: atom_id res chain seq x y z
N MET A 1 -6.36 -14.63 -15.57
CA MET A 1 -7.36 -14.25 -14.70
C MET A 1 -7.04 -12.98 -13.97
N SER A 2 -7.87 -12.03 -14.24
CA SER A 2 -7.64 -10.69 -13.74
C SER A 2 -7.75 -10.62 -12.22
N GLU A 3 -8.57 -11.45 -11.63
CA GLU A 3 -8.72 -11.44 -10.20
C GLU A 3 -7.46 -11.88 -9.49
N SER A 4 -6.77 -12.88 -10.06
CA SER A 4 -5.52 -13.30 -9.48
C SER A 4 -4.50 -12.19 -9.51
N GLY A 5 -4.47 -11.41 -10.58
CA GLY A 5 -3.53 -10.31 -10.68
C GLY A 5 -3.73 -9.28 -9.60
N VAL A 6 -4.98 -8.95 -9.31
CA VAL A 6 -5.29 -7.98 -8.26
C VAL A 6 -4.90 -8.52 -6.90
N ALA A 7 -5.22 -9.78 -6.62
CA ALA A 7 -4.89 -10.38 -5.34
C ALA A 7 -3.38 -10.45 -5.13
N GLU A 8 -2.64 -10.76 -6.18
CA GLU A 8 -1.19 -10.78 -6.10
C GLU A 8 -0.62 -9.40 -5.82
N HIS A 9 -1.19 -8.38 -6.44
CA HIS A 9 -0.72 -7.02 -6.20
C HIS A 9 -0.99 -6.59 -4.77
N LEU A 10 -2.14 -6.96 -4.21
CA LEU A 10 -2.44 -6.67 -2.82
C LEU A 10 -1.45 -7.36 -1.90
N GLU A 11 -1.14 -8.62 -2.16
CA GLU A 11 -0.17 -9.34 -1.35
C GLU A 11 1.21 -8.69 -1.42
N GLN A 12 1.60 -8.23 -2.59
CA GLN A 12 2.88 -7.55 -2.76
C GLN A 12 2.90 -6.23 -1.99
N VAL A 13 1.80 -5.51 -2.02
CA VAL A 13 1.68 -4.25 -1.29
C VAL A 13 1.77 -4.51 0.21
N GLU A 14 1.09 -5.54 0.69
CA GLU A 14 1.15 -5.89 2.11
C GLU A 14 2.57 -6.26 2.52
N ALA A 15 3.24 -7.07 1.72
CA ALA A 15 4.60 -7.48 2.02
C ALA A 15 5.54 -6.28 2.05
N LEU A 16 5.37 -5.37 1.11
CA LEU A 16 6.19 -4.17 1.07
C LEU A 16 5.92 -3.29 2.29
N ALA A 17 4.66 -3.14 2.67
CA ALA A 17 4.31 -2.34 3.83
C ALA A 17 4.94 -2.91 5.11
N ILE A 18 4.92 -4.24 5.25
CA ILE A 18 5.53 -4.87 6.40
C ILE A 18 7.04 -4.59 6.42
N GLU A 19 7.65 -4.65 5.27
CA GLU A 19 9.07 -4.37 5.14
C GLU A 19 9.38 -2.91 5.51
N VAL A 20 8.58 -1.99 5.02
CA VAL A 20 8.79 -0.57 5.25
C VAL A 20 8.60 -0.20 6.72
N PHE A 21 7.55 -0.72 7.34
CA PHE A 21 7.23 -0.36 8.72
C PHE A 21 7.87 -1.29 9.75
N GLY A 22 8.38 -2.43 9.32
CA GLY A 22 9.05 -3.37 10.21
C GLY A 22 8.13 -4.16 11.11
N SER A 23 6.82 -4.10 10.88
CA SER A 23 5.83 -4.76 11.72
C SER A 23 4.56 -5.02 10.92
N ARG A 24 4.06 -6.24 11.02
CA ARG A 24 2.81 -6.58 10.35
C ARG A 24 1.64 -5.77 10.90
N ALA A 25 1.58 -5.62 12.21
CA ALA A 25 0.48 -4.88 12.84
C ALA A 25 0.46 -3.43 12.37
N THR A 26 1.61 -2.80 12.33
CA THR A 26 1.72 -1.41 11.88
C THR A 26 1.35 -1.30 10.41
N ALA A 27 1.84 -2.24 9.60
CA ALA A 27 1.56 -2.22 8.17
C ALA A 27 0.08 -2.36 7.89
N LEU A 28 -0.59 -3.30 8.55
CA LEU A 28 -2.01 -3.52 8.34
C LEU A 28 -2.84 -2.33 8.82
N ALA A 29 -2.45 -1.72 9.93
CA ALA A 29 -3.11 -0.53 10.42
C ALA A 29 -2.98 0.62 9.43
N TRP A 30 -1.79 0.78 8.86
CA TRP A 30 -1.54 1.82 7.86
C TRP A 30 -2.41 1.60 6.62
N LEU A 31 -2.47 0.35 6.15
CA LEU A 31 -3.25 0.02 4.97
C LEU A 31 -4.74 0.26 5.19
N ALA A 32 -5.21 0.12 6.41
CA ALA A 32 -6.62 0.25 6.73
C ALA A 32 -7.03 1.66 7.14
N SER A 33 -6.08 2.58 7.20
CA SER A 33 -6.37 3.94 7.66
C SER A 33 -6.44 4.91 6.49
N PRO A 34 -7.31 5.91 6.56
CA PRO A 34 -7.35 6.95 5.54
C PRO A 34 -6.00 7.65 5.46
N ASN A 35 -5.58 7.98 4.26
CA ASN A 35 -4.28 8.56 4.03
C ASN A 35 -4.42 9.87 3.29
N PHE A 36 -3.86 10.92 3.85
CA PHE A 36 -3.95 12.24 3.28
C PHE A 36 -3.36 12.29 1.86
N ALA A 37 -2.25 11.59 1.64
CA ALA A 37 -1.61 11.57 0.34
C ALA A 37 -2.44 10.84 -0.72
N LEU A 38 -3.48 10.14 -0.30
CA LEU A 38 -4.38 9.40 -1.19
C LEU A 38 -5.78 10.00 -1.17
N ASP A 39 -5.86 11.29 -0.92
CA ASP A 39 -7.12 12.03 -0.86
C ASP A 39 -8.08 11.46 0.17
N GLY A 40 -7.55 11.00 1.28
CA GLY A 40 -8.36 10.47 2.36
C GLY A 40 -8.82 9.05 2.17
N ARG A 41 -8.39 8.39 1.10
CA ARG A 41 -8.73 6.98 0.88
C ARG A 41 -7.77 6.09 1.64
N THR A 42 -8.22 4.89 1.95
CA THR A 42 -7.33 3.92 2.56
C THR A 42 -6.45 3.30 1.48
N PRO A 43 -5.18 3.04 1.77
CA PRO A 43 -4.34 2.36 0.78
C PRO A 43 -4.93 1.03 0.34
N HIS A 44 -5.55 0.30 1.28
CA HIS A 44 -6.15 -0.98 0.97
C HIS A 44 -7.24 -0.84 -0.11
N SER A 45 -8.05 0.20 0.00
CA SER A 45 -9.14 0.39 -0.96
C SER A 45 -8.63 0.67 -2.37
N LEU A 46 -7.44 1.26 -2.49
CA LEU A 46 -6.86 1.52 -3.80
C LEU A 46 -6.31 0.26 -4.45
N CYS A 47 -6.05 -0.78 -3.67
CA CYS A 47 -5.49 -2.01 -4.19
C CYS A 47 -6.52 -2.89 -4.89
N THR A 48 -7.73 -2.37 -5.12
CA THR A 48 -8.73 -3.09 -5.91
C THR A 48 -8.45 -2.99 -7.40
N THR A 49 -7.49 -2.14 -7.80
CA THR A 49 -7.06 -2.08 -9.19
C THR A 49 -5.55 -2.11 -9.24
N ILE A 50 -5.03 -2.52 -10.39
CA ILE A 50 -3.58 -2.58 -10.57
C ILE A 50 -2.96 -1.20 -10.47
N LEU A 51 -3.60 -0.20 -11.07
CA LEU A 51 -3.09 1.16 -11.02
C LEU A 51 -3.09 1.70 -9.59
N GLY A 52 -4.15 1.40 -8.84
CA GLY A 52 -4.22 1.81 -7.44
C GLY A 52 -3.13 1.16 -6.62
N ALA A 53 -2.88 -0.13 -6.84
CA ALA A 53 -1.83 -0.83 -6.13
C ALA A 53 -0.46 -0.22 -6.44
N LEU A 54 -0.22 0.15 -7.69
CA LEU A 54 1.04 0.81 -8.04
C LEU A 54 1.19 2.15 -7.33
N GLN A 55 0.11 2.88 -7.19
CA GLN A 55 0.10 4.14 -6.48
C GLN A 55 0.51 3.96 -5.03
N VAL A 56 -0.04 2.93 -4.39
CA VAL A 56 0.29 2.63 -3.00
C VAL A 56 1.75 2.20 -2.87
N ARG A 57 2.23 1.40 -3.82
CA ARG A 57 3.62 0.98 -3.79
C ARG A 57 4.57 2.16 -3.90
N ARG A 58 4.25 3.11 -4.76
CA ARG A 58 5.07 4.33 -4.88
C ARG A 58 5.09 5.11 -3.59
N LEU A 59 3.94 5.20 -2.94
CA LEU A 59 3.86 5.90 -1.67
C LEU A 59 4.72 5.20 -0.61
N LEU A 60 4.65 3.87 -0.55
CA LEU A 60 5.45 3.11 0.39
C LEU A 60 6.94 3.28 0.13
N ARG A 61 7.36 3.28 -1.13
CA ARG A 61 8.76 3.51 -1.46
C ARG A 61 9.21 4.90 -1.02
N SER A 62 8.34 5.87 -1.19
CA SER A 62 8.62 7.22 -0.75
C SER A 62 8.87 7.28 0.74
N ILE A 63 8.05 6.58 1.51
CA ILE A 63 8.21 6.50 2.96
C ILE A 63 9.51 5.79 3.31
N GLU A 64 9.81 4.71 2.60
CA GLU A 64 11.01 3.92 2.83
C GLU A 64 12.28 4.75 2.64
N TYR A 65 12.29 5.61 1.66
CA TYR A 65 13.47 6.42 1.35
C TYR A 65 13.46 7.76 2.06
N GLY A 66 12.80 7.82 3.20
CA GLY A 66 12.87 8.99 4.03
C GLY A 66 11.58 9.74 4.22
N GLY A 67 10.60 9.43 3.44
CA GLY A 67 9.30 10.07 3.54
C GLY A 67 9.36 11.55 3.30
N VAL A 68 10.38 11.98 2.66
CA VAL A 68 10.59 13.38 2.49
C VAL A 68 9.94 13.88 1.27
N LEU A 69 9.31 14.86 1.40
CA LEU A 69 8.80 15.54 0.22
C LEU A 69 8.89 17.02 0.38
#